data_ea335a9a07aee66ea403419c2fd09fac
#
_entry.id   ea335a9a07aee66ea403419c2fd09fac
#
_cell.length_a   1.000
_cell.length_b   1.000
_cell.length_c   1.000
_cell.angle_alpha   90.00
_cell.angle_beta   90.00
_cell.angle_gamma   90.00
#
_symmetry.space_group_name_H-M   'P 1'
#
loop_
_entity.id
_entity.type
_entity.pdbx_description
1 polymer ?
#
loop_
_entity_poly.entity_id
_entity_poly.type
_entity_poly.pdbx_seq_one_letter_code
_entity_poly.pdbx_strand_id
1 'polypeptide(L)'
;MTVEKREFQAETKQLLELMIHSIYTNRDIFLRELISNASDAIDKLRFEALTKPELLEGNNEFEIMLLPDEASGTLTIADNGMGMTHDEVIENIGTIAKSGTKAFLAAMQEKENAGGDTNLIGQFGVGFYSAFMVADKVTLLTRAPGQEKGVRWESIGDGTYTLEECEKEGRGTTIILSLKEEHRKAEAESEQFLNKHTLERLVKKYSDYIRFPIRMSMPVMAPPAAEGEEPQEPKEEVRVLNSMSPLWMRNKNEIKPEEYNQLYKHLFLDWQDPMEVIHSKVEGAVEYTSVLFIPSHAPFDFYQREVTTGIRLYSKNVFIMDDCQDLLPEYLRFVKGLVDSPDVSLNISREVLQQSLPLKKIGKNLEKSLLKTLEQMCKKDRPKYETFWKEYGKALKSGVYSDFSNRERLQDLLLFSTSRSEDELTTLADYVERMPE
;
A
#
# COMPACT_ATOMS: atom_id res chain seq x y z
N MET A 1 27.91 -7.30 46.08
CA MET A 1 26.72 -7.85 45.43
C MET A 1 27.07 -8.08 43.98
N THR A 2 27.13 -9.34 43.56
CA THR A 2 27.36 -9.69 42.15
C THR A 2 26.06 -9.50 41.38
N VAL A 3 26.03 -8.60 40.41
CA VAL A 3 24.91 -8.43 39.49
C VAL A 3 24.97 -9.56 38.48
N GLU A 4 24.01 -10.46 38.53
CA GLU A 4 23.87 -11.56 37.57
C GLU A 4 23.04 -11.06 36.37
N LYS A 5 23.64 -11.04 35.18
CA LYS A 5 22.95 -10.70 33.92
C LYS A 5 22.46 -12.01 33.27
N ARG A 6 21.15 -12.15 33.09
CA ARG A 6 20.54 -13.30 32.42
C ARG A 6 19.83 -12.83 31.15
N GLU A 7 19.77 -13.67 30.13
CA GLU A 7 18.98 -13.45 28.92
C GLU A 7 17.57 -13.98 29.13
N PHE A 8 16.58 -13.31 28.51
CA PHE A 8 15.20 -13.81 28.49
C PHE A 8 15.12 -15.05 27.61
N GLN A 9 14.43 -16.08 28.07
CA GLN A 9 14.08 -17.26 27.28
C GLN A 9 12.69 -17.06 26.68
N ALA A 10 12.51 -17.40 25.41
CA ALA A 10 11.24 -17.27 24.71
C ALA A 10 10.69 -18.65 24.33
N GLU A 11 9.40 -18.89 24.60
CA GLU A 11 8.67 -20.03 24.06
C GLU A 11 8.26 -19.72 22.61
N THR A 12 8.95 -20.31 21.64
CA THR A 12 8.79 -20.06 20.20
C THR A 12 7.35 -20.25 19.73
N LYS A 13 6.66 -21.27 20.27
CA LYS A 13 5.25 -21.54 19.93
C LYS A 13 4.34 -20.39 20.35
N GLN A 14 4.46 -19.89 21.59
CA GLN A 14 3.63 -18.78 22.08
C GLN A 14 3.93 -17.47 21.32
N LEU A 15 5.19 -17.22 20.97
CA LEU A 15 5.54 -16.09 20.13
C LEU A 15 4.89 -16.17 18.75
N LEU A 16 4.91 -17.36 18.12
CA LEU A 16 4.28 -17.57 16.83
C LEU A 16 2.76 -17.39 16.90
N GLU A 17 2.12 -17.93 17.95
CA GLU A 17 0.67 -17.73 18.19
C GLU A 17 0.31 -16.24 18.40
N LEU A 18 1.11 -15.49 19.16
CA LEU A 18 0.93 -14.06 19.33
C LEU A 18 1.09 -13.30 18.00
N MET A 19 2.06 -13.69 17.18
CA MET A 19 2.27 -13.09 15.86
C MET A 19 1.11 -13.36 14.91
N ILE A 20 0.60 -14.58 14.89
CA ILE A 20 -0.50 -15.00 14.00
C ILE A 20 -1.82 -14.34 14.42
N HIS A 21 -2.10 -14.22 15.74
CA HIS A 21 -3.40 -13.84 16.24
C HIS A 21 -3.51 -12.41 16.81
N SER A 22 -2.38 -11.77 17.14
CA SER A 22 -2.41 -10.47 17.84
C SER A 22 -1.76 -9.33 17.07
N ILE A 23 -0.85 -9.61 16.15
CA ILE A 23 -0.15 -8.56 15.38
C ILE A 23 -1.01 -8.04 14.25
N TYR A 24 -1.81 -8.90 13.64
CA TYR A 24 -2.60 -8.57 12.47
C TYR A 24 -4.10 -8.70 12.78
N THR A 25 -4.84 -7.60 12.62
CA THR A 25 -6.30 -7.57 12.82
C THR A 25 -7.06 -7.99 11.56
N ASN A 26 -6.48 -7.75 10.38
CA ASN A 26 -7.08 -8.09 9.10
C ASN A 26 -6.33 -9.25 8.43
N ARG A 27 -7.05 -10.33 8.11
CA ARG A 27 -6.49 -11.54 7.47
C ARG A 27 -6.06 -11.29 6.03
N ASP A 28 -6.68 -10.37 5.32
CA ASP A 28 -6.39 -10.02 3.90
C ASP A 28 -4.92 -9.69 3.64
N ILE A 29 -4.22 -9.21 4.67
CA ILE A 29 -2.83 -8.77 4.54
C ILE A 29 -1.83 -9.91 4.30
N PHE A 30 -2.22 -11.18 4.53
CA PHE A 30 -1.32 -12.29 4.22
C PHE A 30 -0.82 -12.25 2.78
N LEU A 31 -1.73 -11.93 1.84
CA LEU A 31 -1.38 -11.86 0.42
C LEU A 31 -0.43 -10.69 0.14
N ARG A 32 -0.65 -9.53 0.76
CA ARG A 32 0.25 -8.37 0.68
C ARG A 32 1.67 -8.73 1.13
N GLU A 33 1.79 -9.37 2.28
CA GLU A 33 3.10 -9.73 2.85
C GLU A 33 3.84 -10.74 1.98
N LEU A 34 3.16 -11.77 1.47
CA LEU A 34 3.78 -12.76 0.60
C LEU A 34 4.18 -12.17 -0.75
N ILE A 35 3.35 -11.33 -1.37
CA ILE A 35 3.68 -10.61 -2.61
C ILE A 35 4.85 -9.64 -2.37
N SER A 36 4.89 -8.95 -1.23
CA SER A 36 6.00 -8.05 -0.90
C SER A 36 7.32 -8.81 -0.76
N ASN A 37 7.31 -9.99 -0.13
CA ASN A 37 8.48 -10.85 -0.03
C ASN A 37 8.95 -11.35 -1.41
N ALA A 38 8.01 -11.73 -2.28
CA ALA A 38 8.31 -12.12 -3.65
C ALA A 38 8.95 -10.97 -4.44
N SER A 39 8.39 -9.76 -4.31
CA SER A 39 8.95 -8.55 -4.91
C SER A 39 10.38 -8.27 -4.43
N ASP A 40 10.64 -8.37 -3.12
CA ASP A 40 11.96 -8.18 -2.54
C ASP A 40 12.98 -9.22 -3.05
N ALA A 41 12.56 -10.48 -3.21
CA ALA A 41 13.39 -11.54 -3.75
C ALA A 41 13.78 -11.26 -5.23
N ILE A 42 12.85 -10.72 -6.01
CA ILE A 42 13.12 -10.33 -7.41
C ILE A 42 14.02 -9.08 -7.46
N ASP A 43 13.77 -8.06 -6.63
CA ASP A 43 14.62 -6.85 -6.58
C ASP A 43 16.06 -7.19 -6.15
N LYS A 44 16.25 -8.11 -5.20
CA LYS A 44 17.55 -8.62 -4.79
C LYS A 44 18.27 -9.30 -5.96
N LEU A 45 17.60 -10.21 -6.68
CA LEU A 45 18.15 -10.88 -7.84
C LEU A 45 18.55 -9.87 -8.93
N ARG A 46 17.63 -8.95 -9.25
CA ARG A 46 17.85 -7.91 -10.26
C ARG A 46 19.08 -7.06 -9.94
N PHE A 47 19.24 -6.69 -8.67
CA PHE A 47 20.38 -5.90 -8.22
C PHE A 47 21.70 -6.68 -8.33
N GLU A 48 21.75 -7.92 -7.85
CA GLU A 48 22.95 -8.75 -7.92
C GLU A 48 23.31 -9.11 -9.37
N ALA A 49 22.30 -9.31 -10.22
CA ALA A 49 22.50 -9.61 -11.64
C ALA A 49 23.13 -8.45 -12.43
N LEU A 50 23.15 -7.22 -11.93
CA LEU A 50 23.90 -6.11 -12.55
C LEU A 50 25.40 -6.40 -12.60
N THR A 51 25.92 -7.13 -11.62
CA THR A 51 27.32 -7.51 -11.53
C THR A 51 27.58 -8.97 -11.89
N LYS A 52 26.56 -9.83 -11.82
CA LYS A 52 26.60 -11.27 -12.04
C LYS A 52 25.42 -11.72 -12.91
N PRO A 53 25.45 -11.44 -14.23
CA PRO A 53 24.32 -11.76 -15.12
C PRO A 53 23.97 -13.26 -15.18
N GLU A 54 24.91 -14.13 -14.84
CA GLU A 54 24.72 -15.59 -14.79
C GLU A 54 23.63 -16.01 -13.77
N LEU A 55 23.37 -15.19 -12.75
CA LEU A 55 22.30 -15.45 -11.78
C LEU A 55 20.90 -15.48 -12.42
N LEU A 56 20.76 -14.88 -13.59
CA LEU A 56 19.47 -14.88 -14.32
C LEU A 56 19.16 -16.23 -14.98
N GLU A 57 20.10 -17.15 -15.07
CA GLU A 57 19.93 -18.49 -15.66
C GLU A 57 19.21 -18.46 -17.03
N GLY A 58 19.43 -17.39 -17.82
CA GLY A 58 18.81 -17.20 -19.13
C GLY A 58 17.36 -16.71 -19.13
N ASN A 59 16.75 -16.53 -17.97
CA ASN A 59 15.42 -15.95 -17.86
C ASN A 59 15.47 -14.52 -17.28
N ASN A 60 15.20 -13.52 -18.13
CA ASN A 60 15.23 -12.10 -17.79
C ASN A 60 13.83 -11.53 -17.48
N GLU A 61 12.78 -12.33 -17.60
CA GLU A 61 11.43 -11.91 -17.25
C GLU A 61 11.17 -12.19 -15.79
N PHE A 62 10.70 -11.18 -15.08
CA PHE A 62 10.36 -11.27 -13.67
C PHE A 62 8.85 -11.28 -13.51
N GLU A 63 8.33 -12.17 -12.66
CA GLU A 63 6.90 -12.27 -12.41
C GLU A 63 6.59 -12.88 -11.05
N ILE A 64 5.37 -12.62 -10.59
CA ILE A 64 4.75 -13.26 -9.43
C ILE A 64 3.48 -13.93 -9.94
N MET A 65 3.33 -15.24 -9.69
CA MET A 65 2.17 -16.02 -10.10
C MET A 65 1.29 -16.35 -8.91
N LEU A 66 -0.02 -16.16 -9.07
CA LEU A 66 -1.04 -16.63 -8.15
C LEU A 66 -1.80 -17.79 -8.81
N LEU A 67 -1.84 -18.94 -8.13
CA LEU A 67 -2.45 -20.18 -8.63
C LEU A 67 -3.41 -20.72 -7.57
N PRO A 68 -4.67 -20.25 -7.55
CA PRO A 68 -5.71 -20.84 -6.72
C PRO A 68 -6.16 -22.20 -7.31
N ASP A 69 -6.26 -23.22 -6.45
CA ASP A 69 -6.78 -24.55 -6.79
C ASP A 69 -7.88 -24.92 -5.82
N GLU A 70 -9.12 -24.83 -6.27
CA GLU A 70 -10.30 -25.18 -5.48
C GLU A 70 -10.38 -26.68 -5.18
N ALA A 71 -9.89 -27.54 -6.09
CA ALA A 71 -9.97 -28.99 -5.94
C ALA A 71 -9.07 -29.49 -4.79
N SER A 72 -7.85 -28.95 -4.69
CA SER A 72 -6.92 -29.29 -3.60
C SER A 72 -7.09 -28.39 -2.37
N GLY A 73 -7.86 -27.29 -2.49
CA GLY A 73 -8.02 -26.28 -1.44
C GLY A 73 -6.74 -25.50 -1.15
N THR A 74 -5.92 -25.28 -2.18
CA THR A 74 -4.62 -24.62 -2.04
C THR A 74 -4.53 -23.32 -2.82
N LEU A 75 -3.84 -22.34 -2.25
CA LEU A 75 -3.39 -21.14 -2.96
C LEU A 75 -1.87 -21.17 -3.06
N THR A 76 -1.36 -21.10 -4.29
CA THR A 76 0.08 -21.05 -4.54
C THR A 76 0.50 -19.63 -4.95
N ILE A 77 1.54 -19.11 -4.32
CA ILE A 77 2.21 -17.86 -4.67
C ILE A 77 3.63 -18.22 -5.09
N ALA A 78 4.01 -17.93 -6.33
CA ALA A 78 5.32 -18.26 -6.88
C ALA A 78 6.01 -17.01 -7.43
N ASP A 79 7.30 -16.86 -7.15
CA ASP A 79 8.19 -15.87 -7.75
C ASP A 79 9.37 -16.56 -8.45
N ASN A 80 9.98 -15.87 -9.38
CA ASN A 80 11.23 -16.27 -10.04
C ASN A 80 12.41 -15.38 -9.62
N GLY A 81 12.39 -14.93 -8.36
CA GLY A 81 13.43 -14.12 -7.74
C GLY A 81 14.70 -14.89 -7.37
N MET A 82 15.41 -14.40 -6.35
CA MET A 82 16.69 -14.95 -5.90
C MET A 82 16.57 -16.38 -5.33
N GLY A 83 15.40 -16.76 -4.79
CA GLY A 83 15.28 -18.01 -4.04
C GLY A 83 16.19 -18.04 -2.80
N MET A 84 16.34 -19.24 -2.23
CA MET A 84 17.14 -19.45 -1.01
C MET A 84 17.90 -20.78 -1.09
N THR A 85 19.09 -20.79 -0.54
CA THR A 85 19.86 -22.02 -0.25
C THR A 85 19.32 -22.71 1.00
N HIS A 86 19.75 -23.93 1.28
CA HIS A 86 19.36 -24.69 2.47
C HIS A 86 19.63 -23.89 3.76
N ASP A 87 20.81 -23.32 3.90
CA ASP A 87 21.21 -22.57 5.10
C ASP A 87 20.43 -21.25 5.21
N GLU A 88 20.15 -20.57 4.11
CA GLU A 88 19.31 -19.37 4.07
C GLU A 88 17.87 -19.66 4.47
N VAL A 89 17.30 -20.83 4.17
CA VAL A 89 15.97 -21.22 4.63
C VAL A 89 15.96 -21.37 6.15
N ILE A 90 16.94 -22.07 6.72
CA ILE A 90 17.08 -22.20 8.19
C ILE A 90 17.21 -20.82 8.83
N GLU A 91 18.02 -19.96 8.24
CA GLU A 91 18.34 -18.66 8.79
C GLU A 91 17.18 -17.66 8.70
N ASN A 92 16.49 -17.58 7.55
CA ASN A 92 15.48 -16.56 7.26
C ASN A 92 14.05 -17.01 7.52
N ILE A 93 13.76 -18.32 7.40
CA ILE A 93 12.42 -18.88 7.60
C ILE A 93 12.35 -19.66 8.93
N GLY A 94 13.43 -20.31 9.33
CA GLY A 94 13.53 -21.03 10.60
C GLY A 94 13.76 -20.15 11.83
N THR A 95 14.06 -18.87 11.63
CA THR A 95 14.31 -17.91 12.72
C THR A 95 13.28 -16.79 12.72
N ILE A 96 12.44 -16.74 13.74
CA ILE A 96 11.38 -15.71 13.86
C ILE A 96 12.00 -14.32 14.03
N ALA A 97 11.41 -13.32 13.35
CA ALA A 97 11.83 -11.91 13.33
C ALA A 97 13.25 -11.68 12.73
N LYS A 98 13.77 -12.61 11.93
CA LYS A 98 14.98 -12.39 11.15
C LYS A 98 14.62 -12.01 9.72
N SER A 99 15.16 -10.89 9.23
CA SER A 99 14.88 -10.38 7.88
C SER A 99 16.13 -10.45 7.01
N GLY A 100 16.13 -11.31 5.99
CA GLY A 100 17.17 -11.35 4.95
C GLY A 100 17.25 -10.03 4.16
N THR A 101 16.15 -9.33 3.99
CA THR A 101 16.07 -7.99 3.38
C THR A 101 16.84 -6.96 4.19
N LYS A 102 16.71 -6.97 5.52
CA LYS A 102 17.43 -6.05 6.41
C LYS A 102 18.94 -6.31 6.38
N ALA A 103 19.37 -7.56 6.37
CA ALA A 103 20.77 -7.94 6.25
C ALA A 103 21.37 -7.50 4.91
N PHE A 104 20.62 -7.67 3.82
CA PHE A 104 21.02 -7.21 2.49
C PHE A 104 21.18 -5.69 2.41
N LEU A 105 20.22 -4.92 2.97
CA LEU A 105 20.31 -3.44 3.04
C LEU A 105 21.53 -2.97 3.81
N ALA A 106 21.84 -3.60 4.95
CA ALA A 106 23.02 -3.28 5.73
C ALA A 106 24.32 -3.53 4.95
N ALA A 107 24.42 -4.67 4.25
CA ALA A 107 25.55 -4.99 3.40
C ALA A 107 25.71 -4.04 2.19
N MET A 108 24.63 -3.48 1.68
CA MET A 108 24.66 -2.46 0.62
C MET A 108 25.15 -1.11 1.13
N GLN A 109 24.72 -0.69 2.32
CA GLN A 109 25.17 0.58 2.94
C GLN A 109 26.68 0.58 3.24
N GLU A 110 27.25 -0.58 3.58
CA GLU A 110 28.69 -0.73 3.79
C GLU A 110 29.51 -0.62 2.49
N LYS A 111 28.89 -0.91 1.33
CA LYS A 111 29.51 -0.76 0.03
C LYS A 111 29.21 0.62 -0.56
N GLU A 112 29.85 1.65 -0.08
CA GLU A 112 29.66 3.10 -0.36
C GLU A 112 29.35 3.57 -1.81
N ASN A 113 29.12 2.70 -2.78
CA ASN A 113 28.97 3.04 -4.19
C ASN A 113 27.79 2.40 -4.95
N ALA A 114 26.85 1.80 -4.29
CA ALA A 114 25.70 1.23 -4.96
C ALA A 114 24.51 2.21 -5.02
N GLY A 115 24.61 3.21 -5.91
CA GLY A 115 23.50 4.09 -6.28
C GLY A 115 22.38 3.35 -7.04
N GLY A 116 21.94 2.20 -6.54
CA GLY A 116 20.82 1.45 -7.06
C GLY A 116 19.57 1.73 -6.23
N ASP A 117 18.51 2.17 -6.90
CA ASP A 117 17.17 2.39 -6.31
C ASP A 117 16.54 1.05 -5.90
N THR A 118 16.93 0.53 -4.73
CA THR A 118 16.38 -0.70 -4.15
C THR A 118 15.21 -0.36 -3.25
N ASN A 119 14.00 -0.60 -3.74
CA ASN A 119 12.73 -0.40 -3.02
C ASN A 119 12.36 -1.62 -2.16
N LEU A 120 13.28 -2.15 -1.37
CA LEU A 120 13.00 -3.31 -0.52
C LEU A 120 11.96 -2.97 0.56
N ILE A 121 10.97 -3.85 0.71
CA ILE A 121 9.74 -3.61 1.48
C ILE A 121 9.78 -4.33 2.84
N GLY A 122 10.23 -5.60 2.88
CA GLY A 122 10.19 -6.49 4.05
C GLY A 122 11.35 -6.28 5.01
N GLN A 123 11.13 -5.55 6.11
CA GLN A 123 12.20 -5.22 7.07
C GLN A 123 12.13 -5.99 8.39
N PHE A 124 10.98 -6.60 8.72
CA PHE A 124 10.72 -7.12 10.07
C PHE A 124 10.92 -8.63 10.21
N GLY A 125 10.96 -9.40 9.10
CA GLY A 125 11.12 -10.87 9.15
C GLY A 125 9.93 -11.61 9.76
N VAL A 126 8.74 -11.01 9.76
CA VAL A 126 7.52 -11.59 10.33
C VAL A 126 6.41 -11.75 9.32
N GLY A 127 6.45 -11.06 8.19
CA GLY A 127 5.40 -11.06 7.17
C GLY A 127 5.09 -12.45 6.62
N PHE A 128 6.10 -13.32 6.50
CA PHE A 128 5.92 -14.70 6.05
C PHE A 128 4.94 -15.49 6.93
N TYR A 129 4.99 -15.31 8.24
CA TYR A 129 4.15 -16.06 9.19
C TYR A 129 2.67 -15.66 9.14
N SER A 130 2.32 -14.54 8.48
CA SER A 130 0.92 -14.18 8.21
C SER A 130 0.19 -15.26 7.39
N ALA A 131 0.93 -16.10 6.65
CA ALA A 131 0.39 -17.27 5.95
C ALA A 131 -0.41 -18.21 6.87
N PHE A 132 -0.01 -18.38 8.13
CA PHE A 132 -0.70 -19.22 9.09
C PHE A 132 -2.01 -18.63 9.63
N MET A 133 -2.30 -17.36 9.34
CA MET A 133 -3.64 -16.82 9.63
C MET A 133 -4.71 -17.50 8.79
N VAL A 134 -4.36 -17.88 7.55
CA VAL A 134 -5.31 -18.40 6.55
C VAL A 134 -5.06 -19.86 6.16
N ALA A 135 -3.91 -20.42 6.49
CA ALA A 135 -3.53 -21.79 6.13
C ALA A 135 -3.33 -22.69 7.36
N ASP A 136 -3.77 -23.96 7.26
CA ASP A 136 -3.47 -25.02 8.22
C ASP A 136 -2.05 -25.56 8.03
N LYS A 137 -1.54 -25.46 6.78
CA LYS A 137 -0.21 -25.91 6.41
C LYS A 137 0.40 -25.00 5.36
N VAL A 138 1.67 -24.67 5.54
CA VAL A 138 2.47 -23.90 4.59
C VAL A 138 3.63 -24.76 4.09
N THR A 139 3.73 -24.94 2.77
CA THR A 139 4.85 -25.59 2.10
C THR A 139 5.61 -24.57 1.28
N LEU A 140 6.91 -24.45 1.45
CA LEU A 140 7.78 -23.57 0.71
C LEU A 140 8.78 -24.42 -0.09
N LEU A 141 8.81 -24.20 -1.41
CA LEU A 141 9.78 -24.78 -2.32
C LEU A 141 10.66 -23.66 -2.86
N THR A 142 11.98 -23.75 -2.67
CA THR A 142 12.88 -22.67 -3.10
C THR A 142 14.16 -23.22 -3.69
N ARG A 143 14.73 -22.50 -4.67
CA ARG A 143 16.03 -22.80 -5.27
C ARG A 143 16.76 -21.50 -5.59
N ALA A 144 17.95 -21.35 -5.04
CA ALA A 144 18.84 -20.25 -5.39
C ALA A 144 19.50 -20.50 -6.75
N PRO A 145 19.89 -19.43 -7.51
CA PRO A 145 20.61 -19.59 -8.77
C PRO A 145 21.91 -20.40 -8.60
N GLY A 146 22.18 -21.26 -9.58
CA GLY A 146 23.37 -22.13 -9.57
C GLY A 146 23.30 -23.37 -8.69
N GLN A 147 22.21 -23.58 -7.94
CA GLN A 147 21.97 -24.81 -7.20
C GLN A 147 21.31 -25.85 -8.10
N GLU A 148 21.77 -27.11 -8.02
CA GLU A 148 21.16 -28.23 -8.77
C GLU A 148 19.82 -28.65 -8.19
N LYS A 149 19.69 -28.61 -6.87
CA LYS A 149 18.47 -29.00 -6.15
C LYS A 149 17.84 -27.84 -5.42
N GLY A 150 16.54 -27.92 -5.25
CA GLY A 150 15.79 -27.03 -4.39
C GLY A 150 15.67 -27.56 -2.95
N VAL A 151 15.08 -26.74 -2.10
CA VAL A 151 14.80 -27.04 -0.71
C VAL A 151 13.29 -26.96 -0.52
N ARG A 152 12.72 -27.99 0.13
CA ARG A 152 11.35 -28.02 0.60
C ARG A 152 11.33 -27.82 2.10
N TRP A 153 10.63 -26.78 2.54
CA TRP A 153 10.31 -26.50 3.93
C TRP A 153 8.81 -26.65 4.12
N GLU A 154 8.39 -27.24 5.24
CA GLU A 154 6.98 -27.43 5.55
C GLU A 154 6.71 -27.29 7.03
N SER A 155 5.62 -26.58 7.40
CA SER A 155 5.16 -26.42 8.78
C SER A 155 3.65 -26.26 8.85
N ILE A 156 3.09 -26.65 10.02
CA ILE A 156 1.69 -26.40 10.39
C ILE A 156 1.53 -25.26 11.39
N GLY A 157 2.59 -24.50 11.64
CA GLY A 157 2.55 -23.34 12.54
C GLY A 157 2.61 -23.68 14.03
N ASP A 158 2.99 -24.89 14.40
CA ASP A 158 3.09 -25.35 15.79
C ASP A 158 4.45 -25.08 16.47
N GLY A 159 5.32 -24.33 15.76
CA GLY A 159 6.69 -24.03 16.19
C GLY A 159 7.73 -25.04 15.70
N THR A 160 7.31 -26.02 14.89
CA THR A 160 8.20 -26.99 14.25
C THR A 160 8.09 -26.92 12.72
N TYR A 161 9.13 -27.39 12.04
CA TYR A 161 9.13 -27.50 10.58
C TYR A 161 9.97 -28.69 10.13
N THR A 162 9.71 -29.18 8.92
CA THR A 162 10.53 -30.15 8.22
C THR A 162 11.30 -29.51 7.09
N LEU A 163 12.48 -30.02 6.78
CA LEU A 163 13.35 -29.53 5.72
C LEU A 163 13.92 -30.71 4.95
N GLU A 164 13.79 -30.70 3.62
CA GLU A 164 14.31 -31.75 2.76
C GLU A 164 14.78 -31.18 1.40
N GLU A 165 15.70 -31.84 0.74
CA GLU A 165 16.03 -31.55 -0.64
C GLU A 165 14.91 -31.97 -1.58
N CYS A 166 14.64 -31.19 -2.62
CA CYS A 166 13.62 -31.48 -3.60
C CYS A 166 14.04 -31.08 -5.02
N GLU A 167 13.36 -31.64 -6.01
CA GLU A 167 13.44 -31.14 -7.38
C GLU A 167 12.62 -29.84 -7.50
N LYS A 168 13.23 -28.79 -8.02
CA LYS A 168 12.56 -27.54 -8.34
C LYS A 168 13.11 -26.95 -9.63
N GLU A 169 12.24 -26.87 -10.63
CA GLU A 169 12.58 -26.22 -11.90
C GLU A 169 12.72 -24.71 -11.70
N GLY A 170 13.73 -24.14 -12.31
CA GLY A 170 14.01 -22.70 -12.24
C GLY A 170 14.37 -22.20 -10.84
N ARG A 171 14.93 -21.01 -10.75
CA ARG A 171 15.22 -20.29 -9.52
C ARG A 171 13.93 -19.69 -8.90
N GLY A 172 14.01 -19.18 -7.67
CA GLY A 172 12.94 -18.47 -6.99
C GLY A 172 12.22 -19.30 -5.95
N THR A 173 11.09 -18.80 -5.45
CA THR A 173 10.35 -19.41 -4.36
C THR A 173 8.90 -19.66 -4.74
N THR A 174 8.37 -20.80 -4.30
CA THR A 174 6.98 -21.18 -4.46
C THR A 174 6.41 -21.49 -3.08
N ILE A 175 5.39 -20.76 -2.66
CA ILE A 175 4.70 -20.93 -1.37
C ILE A 175 3.33 -21.51 -1.65
N ILE A 176 3.03 -22.66 -1.08
CA ILE A 176 1.76 -23.37 -1.21
C ILE A 176 1.04 -23.33 0.14
N LEU A 177 -0.10 -22.67 0.17
CA LEU A 177 -0.97 -22.54 1.33
C LEU A 177 -2.11 -23.54 1.26
N SER A 178 -2.12 -24.55 2.14
CA SER A 178 -3.32 -25.39 2.34
C SER A 178 -4.28 -24.59 3.22
N LEU A 179 -5.30 -23.99 2.60
CA LEU A 179 -6.18 -23.02 3.27
C LEU A 179 -7.08 -23.71 4.30
N LYS A 180 -7.34 -23.02 5.40
CA LYS A 180 -8.31 -23.42 6.43
C LYS A 180 -9.70 -23.53 5.81
N GLU A 181 -10.52 -24.46 6.35
CA GLU A 181 -11.86 -24.69 5.84
C GLU A 181 -12.74 -23.43 5.87
N GLU A 182 -12.59 -22.60 6.90
CA GLU A 182 -13.30 -21.33 7.03
C GLU A 182 -13.05 -20.36 5.87
N HIS A 183 -11.88 -20.42 5.20
CA HIS A 183 -11.51 -19.59 4.05
C HIS A 183 -11.74 -20.24 2.70
N ARG A 184 -12.06 -21.53 2.69
CA ARG A 184 -12.47 -22.26 1.48
C ARG A 184 -13.98 -22.20 1.27
N LYS A 185 -14.75 -22.21 2.37
CA LYS A 185 -16.21 -22.30 2.39
C LYS A 185 -16.87 -21.12 3.11
N ALA A 186 -16.22 -19.95 3.17
CA ALA A 186 -16.79 -18.77 3.80
C ALA A 186 -18.13 -18.41 3.14
N GLU A 187 -19.12 -17.98 3.93
CA GLU A 187 -20.40 -17.50 3.42
C GLU A 187 -20.23 -16.19 2.63
N ALA A 188 -19.33 -15.31 3.11
CA ALA A 188 -18.97 -14.09 2.40
C ALA A 188 -17.93 -14.38 1.32
N GLU A 189 -18.24 -14.10 0.07
CA GLU A 189 -17.32 -14.26 -1.08
C GLU A 189 -15.99 -13.54 -0.84
N SER A 190 -16.02 -12.39 -0.16
CA SER A 190 -14.84 -11.59 0.18
C SER A 190 -13.83 -12.29 1.08
N GLU A 191 -14.22 -13.37 1.77
CA GLU A 191 -13.37 -14.18 2.66
C GLU A 191 -12.93 -15.51 2.03
N GLN A 192 -13.38 -15.78 0.78
CA GLN A 192 -13.00 -16.96 0.02
C GLN A 192 -11.70 -16.72 -0.74
N PHE A 193 -10.57 -17.10 -0.19
CA PHE A 193 -9.25 -16.83 -0.78
C PHE A 193 -8.85 -17.75 -1.94
N LEU A 194 -9.74 -18.63 -2.40
CA LEU A 194 -9.59 -19.35 -3.68
C LEU A 194 -10.38 -18.69 -4.81
N ASN A 195 -11.31 -17.79 -4.48
CA ASN A 195 -12.07 -17.05 -5.47
C ASN A 195 -11.15 -16.06 -6.23
N LYS A 196 -11.07 -16.21 -7.55
CA LYS A 196 -10.20 -15.40 -8.41
C LYS A 196 -10.51 -13.90 -8.34
N HIS A 197 -11.78 -13.50 -8.23
CA HIS A 197 -12.16 -12.09 -8.09
C HIS A 197 -11.78 -11.51 -6.73
N THR A 198 -11.87 -12.31 -5.66
CA THR A 198 -11.38 -11.92 -4.33
C THR A 198 -9.88 -11.65 -4.38
N LEU A 199 -9.09 -12.55 -4.97
CA LEU A 199 -7.64 -12.38 -5.11
C LEU A 199 -7.31 -11.15 -5.97
N GLU A 200 -7.99 -10.94 -7.10
CA GLU A 200 -7.83 -9.75 -7.94
C GLU A 200 -8.09 -8.46 -7.12
N ARG A 201 -9.19 -8.41 -6.37
CA ARG A 201 -9.53 -7.28 -5.49
C ARG A 201 -8.46 -7.04 -4.44
N LEU A 202 -7.92 -8.08 -3.82
CA LEU A 202 -6.85 -7.95 -2.82
C LEU A 202 -5.54 -7.45 -3.44
N VAL A 203 -5.17 -7.96 -4.62
CA VAL A 203 -4.00 -7.45 -5.37
C VAL A 203 -4.18 -5.98 -5.70
N LYS A 204 -5.34 -5.59 -6.23
CA LYS A 204 -5.66 -4.20 -6.55
C LYS A 204 -5.62 -3.30 -5.32
N LYS A 205 -6.11 -3.77 -4.18
CA LYS A 205 -6.13 -2.99 -2.94
C LYS A 205 -4.73 -2.78 -2.35
N TYR A 206 -3.95 -3.86 -2.22
CA TYR A 206 -2.74 -3.86 -1.40
C TYR A 206 -1.43 -3.84 -2.20
N SER A 207 -1.42 -4.33 -3.43
CA SER A 207 -0.23 -4.61 -4.22
C SER A 207 -0.28 -4.07 -5.65
N ASP A 208 -1.22 -3.16 -5.95
CA ASP A 208 -1.44 -2.66 -7.32
C ASP A 208 -0.20 -2.01 -7.93
N TYR A 209 0.65 -1.42 -7.10
CA TYR A 209 1.84 -0.67 -7.53
C TYR A 209 3.17 -1.40 -7.28
N ILE A 210 3.12 -2.70 -7.02
CA ILE A 210 4.31 -3.56 -7.04
C ILE A 210 4.91 -3.53 -8.46
N ARG A 211 6.24 -3.37 -8.56
CA ARG A 211 6.96 -3.16 -9.84
C ARG A 211 6.91 -4.33 -10.80
N PHE A 212 6.63 -5.54 -10.31
CA PHE A 212 6.63 -6.76 -11.09
C PHE A 212 5.20 -7.20 -11.40
N PRO A 213 4.96 -7.79 -12.59
CA PRO A 213 3.63 -8.27 -12.94
C PRO A 213 3.19 -9.39 -12.00
N ILE A 214 2.02 -9.21 -11.41
CA ILE A 214 1.33 -10.22 -10.62
C ILE A 214 0.32 -10.86 -11.58
N ARG A 215 0.51 -12.12 -11.89
CA ARG A 215 -0.27 -12.83 -12.90
C ARG A 215 -1.16 -13.90 -12.27
N MET A 216 -2.33 -14.10 -12.86
CA MET A 216 -3.26 -15.17 -12.51
C MET A 216 -4.06 -15.58 -13.72
N SER A 217 -4.42 -16.88 -13.82
CA SER A 217 -5.36 -17.35 -14.83
C SER A 217 -6.78 -16.91 -14.47
N MET A 218 -7.41 -16.14 -15.35
CA MET A 218 -8.78 -15.62 -15.19
C MET A 218 -9.71 -16.19 -16.24
N PRO A 219 -10.98 -16.49 -15.90
CA PRO A 219 -11.96 -16.92 -16.88
C PRO A 219 -12.28 -15.78 -17.83
N VAL A 220 -12.23 -16.05 -19.12
CA VAL A 220 -12.72 -15.13 -20.16
C VAL A 220 -14.15 -15.49 -20.47
N MET A 221 -15.08 -14.55 -20.32
CA MET A 221 -16.45 -14.75 -20.75
C MET A 221 -16.46 -15.00 -22.27
N ALA A 222 -16.91 -16.19 -22.65
CA ALA A 222 -17.21 -16.45 -24.06
C ALA A 222 -18.31 -15.47 -24.53
N PRO A 223 -18.24 -14.96 -25.76
CA PRO A 223 -19.35 -14.20 -26.31
C PRO A 223 -20.63 -15.06 -26.25
N PRO A 224 -21.79 -14.44 -26.00
CA PRO A 224 -23.03 -15.21 -25.92
C PRO A 224 -23.19 -16.05 -27.20
N ALA A 225 -23.44 -17.37 -27.00
CA ALA A 225 -23.65 -18.29 -28.09
C ALA A 225 -24.80 -17.79 -28.98
N ALA A 226 -24.65 -17.86 -30.30
CA ALA A 226 -25.72 -17.58 -31.23
C ALA A 226 -26.86 -18.60 -31.05
N GLU A 227 -28.10 -18.22 -31.38
CA GLU A 227 -29.26 -19.11 -31.24
C GLU A 227 -28.98 -20.47 -31.92
N GLY A 228 -28.84 -21.53 -31.13
CA GLY A 228 -28.63 -22.91 -31.59
C GLY A 228 -27.19 -23.47 -31.41
N GLU A 229 -26.27 -22.68 -30.89
CA GLU A 229 -24.94 -23.18 -30.55
C GLU A 229 -24.84 -23.55 -29.05
N GLU A 230 -24.12 -24.65 -28.73
CA GLU A 230 -23.85 -25.02 -27.35
C GLU A 230 -22.92 -23.96 -26.69
N PRO A 231 -23.15 -23.63 -25.40
CA PRO A 231 -22.28 -22.70 -24.68
C PRO A 231 -20.83 -23.20 -24.72
N GLN A 232 -19.92 -22.39 -25.23
CA GLN A 232 -18.49 -22.70 -25.19
C GLN A 232 -18.01 -22.65 -23.75
N GLU A 233 -17.19 -23.63 -23.34
CA GLU A 233 -16.53 -23.60 -22.05
C GLU A 233 -15.70 -22.33 -21.89
N PRO A 234 -15.73 -21.68 -20.70
CA PRO A 234 -14.96 -20.47 -20.46
C PRO A 234 -13.46 -20.75 -20.70
N LYS A 235 -12.85 -20.01 -21.60
CA LYS A 235 -11.41 -20.08 -21.82
C LYS A 235 -10.70 -19.37 -20.67
N GLU A 236 -9.63 -19.96 -20.17
CA GLU A 236 -8.77 -19.30 -19.19
C GLU A 236 -7.65 -18.53 -19.90
N GLU A 237 -7.40 -17.30 -19.45
CA GLU A 237 -6.32 -16.45 -19.95
C GLU A 237 -5.49 -15.93 -18.77
N VAL A 238 -4.17 -16.01 -18.88
CA VAL A 238 -3.27 -15.43 -17.87
C VAL A 238 -3.27 -13.91 -18.01
N ARG A 239 -3.71 -13.21 -16.97
CA ARG A 239 -3.77 -11.74 -16.93
C ARG A 239 -2.85 -11.17 -15.89
N VAL A 240 -2.34 -9.97 -16.17
CA VAL A 240 -1.64 -9.15 -15.18
C VAL A 240 -2.70 -8.41 -14.36
N LEU A 241 -2.66 -8.61 -13.05
CA LEU A 241 -3.65 -8.07 -12.12
C LEU A 241 -3.32 -6.65 -11.65
N ASN A 242 -2.05 -6.31 -11.53
CA ASN A 242 -1.59 -5.04 -10.96
C ASN A 242 -1.19 -4.02 -12.03
N SER A 243 -1.20 -2.75 -11.65
CA SER A 243 -0.87 -1.62 -12.53
C SER A 243 0.62 -1.33 -12.63
N MET A 244 1.44 -1.81 -11.70
CA MET A 244 2.91 -1.71 -11.60
C MET A 244 3.48 -0.29 -11.53
N SER A 245 2.86 0.69 -12.14
CA SER A 245 3.39 2.05 -12.28
C SER A 245 2.51 3.06 -11.53
N PRO A 246 2.92 3.51 -10.34
CA PRO A 246 2.19 4.53 -9.60
C PRO A 246 2.32 5.88 -10.30
N LEU A 247 1.17 6.51 -10.61
CA LEU A 247 1.10 7.79 -11.30
C LEU A 247 1.89 8.87 -10.53
N TRP A 248 1.83 8.85 -9.19
CA TRP A 248 2.48 9.87 -8.36
C TRP A 248 4.01 9.82 -8.36
N MET A 249 4.61 8.73 -8.81
CA MET A 249 6.07 8.63 -8.95
C MET A 249 6.57 9.21 -10.28
N ARG A 250 5.68 9.45 -11.24
CA ARG A 250 6.01 10.08 -12.53
C ARG A 250 6.24 11.59 -12.37
N ASN A 251 6.99 12.15 -13.32
CA ASN A 251 7.16 13.61 -13.35
C ASN A 251 5.82 14.30 -13.61
N LYS A 252 5.42 15.22 -12.71
CA LYS A 252 4.14 15.93 -12.80
C LYS A 252 3.91 16.66 -14.12
N ASN A 253 4.99 17.07 -14.81
CA ASN A 253 4.90 17.77 -16.10
C ASN A 253 4.53 16.83 -17.26
N GLU A 254 4.63 15.52 -17.07
CA GLU A 254 4.31 14.49 -18.05
C GLU A 254 2.92 13.89 -17.84
N ILE A 255 2.27 14.23 -16.72
CA ILE A 255 0.95 13.70 -16.35
C ILE A 255 -0.12 14.67 -16.83
N LYS A 256 -1.07 14.17 -17.58
CA LYS A 256 -2.21 14.94 -18.07
C LYS A 256 -3.28 15.09 -16.98
N PRO A 257 -4.06 16.19 -17.00
CA PRO A 257 -5.17 16.38 -16.03
C PRO A 257 -6.15 15.20 -15.99
N GLU A 258 -6.43 14.58 -17.14
CA GLU A 258 -7.34 13.45 -17.25
C GLU A 258 -6.83 12.22 -16.51
N GLU A 259 -5.50 12.01 -16.45
CA GLU A 259 -4.89 10.90 -15.70
C GLU A 259 -5.08 11.08 -14.18
N TYR A 260 -4.97 12.32 -13.67
CA TYR A 260 -5.29 12.63 -12.27
C TYR A 260 -6.77 12.42 -11.96
N ASN A 261 -7.65 12.82 -12.87
CA ASN A 261 -9.09 12.64 -12.71
C ASN A 261 -9.46 11.16 -12.68
N GLN A 262 -8.83 10.35 -13.54
CA GLN A 262 -9.01 8.89 -13.55
C GLN A 262 -8.49 8.27 -12.25
N LEU A 263 -7.32 8.67 -11.77
CA LEU A 263 -6.77 8.22 -10.48
C LEU A 263 -7.74 8.53 -9.34
N TYR A 264 -8.25 9.77 -9.27
CA TYR A 264 -9.20 10.18 -8.25
C TYR A 264 -10.47 9.31 -8.26
N LYS A 265 -11.10 9.15 -9.44
CA LYS A 265 -12.30 8.35 -9.61
C LYS A 265 -12.07 6.89 -9.23
N HIS A 266 -10.92 6.33 -9.61
CA HIS A 266 -10.56 4.96 -9.27
C HIS A 266 -10.34 4.77 -7.76
N LEU A 267 -9.60 5.68 -7.11
CA LEU A 267 -9.27 5.53 -5.69
C LEU A 267 -10.46 5.78 -4.77
N PHE A 268 -11.34 6.73 -5.11
CA PHE A 268 -12.39 7.21 -4.21
C PHE A 268 -13.81 6.88 -4.67
N LEU A 269 -13.95 6.16 -5.79
CA LEU A 269 -15.23 5.74 -6.38
C LEU A 269 -16.18 6.92 -6.60
N ASP A 270 -15.62 8.08 -6.94
CA ASP A 270 -16.35 9.29 -7.27
C ASP A 270 -16.54 9.39 -8.79
N TRP A 271 -17.71 9.81 -9.24
CA TRP A 271 -18.01 9.93 -10.66
C TRP A 271 -17.63 11.28 -11.27
N GLN A 272 -17.46 12.29 -10.39
CA GLN A 272 -17.10 13.64 -10.81
C GLN A 272 -15.59 13.85 -10.76
N ASP A 273 -15.11 14.81 -11.56
CA ASP A 273 -13.72 15.23 -11.49
C ASP A 273 -13.48 16.04 -10.21
N PRO A 274 -12.28 15.97 -9.63
CA PRO A 274 -11.93 16.81 -8.49
C PRO A 274 -11.86 18.29 -8.92
N MET A 275 -12.22 19.19 -8.00
CA MET A 275 -12.12 20.63 -8.22
C MET A 275 -10.67 21.09 -8.37
N GLU A 276 -9.77 20.52 -7.58
CA GLU A 276 -8.35 20.89 -7.57
C GLU A 276 -7.48 19.65 -7.32
N VAL A 277 -6.27 19.65 -7.91
CA VAL A 277 -5.26 18.60 -7.77
C VAL A 277 -3.94 19.22 -7.33
N ILE A 278 -3.35 18.69 -6.25
CA ILE A 278 -2.09 19.15 -5.71
C ILE A 278 -1.11 17.97 -5.71
N HIS A 279 -0.17 17.96 -6.66
CA HIS A 279 0.88 16.95 -6.72
C HIS A 279 2.21 17.55 -6.24
N SER A 280 2.80 16.94 -5.22
CA SER A 280 4.05 17.40 -4.61
C SER A 280 5.02 16.23 -4.44
N LYS A 281 6.28 16.48 -4.79
CA LYS A 281 7.41 15.61 -4.46
C LYS A 281 8.37 16.43 -3.60
N VAL A 282 8.68 15.91 -2.42
CA VAL A 282 9.55 16.58 -1.45
C VAL A 282 10.72 15.65 -1.13
N GLU A 283 11.92 16.19 -1.31
CA GLU A 283 13.19 15.56 -1.00
C GLU A 283 13.88 16.36 0.11
N GLY A 284 14.43 15.72 1.13
CA GLY A 284 15.12 16.39 2.23
C GLY A 284 15.11 15.60 3.53
N ALA A 285 14.88 16.29 4.66
CA ALA A 285 14.86 15.66 5.99
C ALA A 285 13.72 14.64 6.20
N VAL A 286 12.70 14.67 5.38
CA VAL A 286 11.66 13.66 5.19
C VAL A 286 11.33 13.63 3.71
N GLU A 287 11.38 12.45 3.12
CA GLU A 287 11.13 12.24 1.71
C GLU A 287 9.72 11.69 1.51
N TYR A 288 8.93 12.31 0.61
CA TYR A 288 7.60 11.82 0.26
C TYR A 288 7.11 12.39 -1.07
N THR A 289 6.20 11.66 -1.66
CA THR A 289 5.36 12.13 -2.76
C THR A 289 3.90 12.15 -2.33
N SER A 290 3.14 13.15 -2.74
CA SER A 290 1.72 13.26 -2.42
C SER A 290 0.91 13.74 -3.61
N VAL A 291 -0.28 13.17 -3.78
CA VAL A 291 -1.32 13.68 -4.68
C VAL A 291 -2.58 13.89 -3.86
N LEU A 292 -2.95 15.15 -3.68
CA LEU A 292 -4.13 15.55 -2.94
C LEU A 292 -5.19 16.08 -3.90
N PHE A 293 -6.44 15.81 -3.59
CA PHE A 293 -7.60 16.21 -4.36
C PHE A 293 -8.58 16.99 -3.47
N ILE A 294 -9.08 18.10 -3.97
CA ILE A 294 -10.24 18.75 -3.40
C ILE A 294 -11.44 18.30 -4.24
N PRO A 295 -12.39 17.53 -3.68
CA PRO A 295 -13.57 17.08 -4.41
C PRO A 295 -14.44 18.26 -4.86
N SER A 296 -15.17 18.09 -5.96
CA SER A 296 -16.06 19.16 -6.49
C SER A 296 -17.32 19.34 -5.66
N HIS A 297 -17.72 18.36 -4.88
CA HIS A 297 -18.91 18.39 -4.02
C HIS A 297 -18.66 17.59 -2.73
N ALA A 298 -19.34 17.99 -1.65
CA ALA A 298 -19.32 17.25 -0.40
C ALA A 298 -20.30 16.06 -0.46
N PRO A 299 -19.92 14.88 0.05
CA PRO A 299 -20.85 13.78 0.24
C PRO A 299 -22.05 14.23 1.10
N PHE A 300 -23.24 13.68 0.83
CA PHE A 300 -24.48 14.06 1.54
C PHE A 300 -24.37 13.95 3.06
N ASP A 301 -23.58 13.00 3.54
CA ASP A 301 -23.36 12.70 4.96
C ASP A 301 -22.07 13.31 5.53
N PHE A 302 -21.39 14.18 4.78
CA PHE A 302 -20.09 14.77 5.13
C PHE A 302 -20.09 15.44 6.52
N TYR A 303 -21.19 16.06 6.92
CA TYR A 303 -21.32 16.73 8.23
C TYR A 303 -21.95 15.85 9.31
N GLN A 304 -22.32 14.60 9.01
CA GLN A 304 -23.07 13.71 9.91
C GLN A 304 -22.27 12.49 10.38
N ARG A 305 -21.23 12.10 9.65
CA ARG A 305 -20.41 10.92 9.95
C ARG A 305 -19.24 11.24 10.86
N GLU A 306 -18.75 10.20 11.54
CA GLU A 306 -17.42 10.21 12.15
C GLU A 306 -16.38 10.60 11.11
N VAL A 307 -15.40 11.40 11.55
CA VAL A 307 -14.44 12.05 10.69
C VAL A 307 -13.48 11.01 10.11
N THR A 308 -13.53 10.82 8.79
CA THR A 308 -12.49 10.15 8.03
C THR A 308 -11.77 11.17 7.16
N THR A 309 -10.43 11.18 7.17
CA THR A 309 -9.65 12.16 6.40
C THR A 309 -9.52 11.79 4.93
N GLY A 310 -9.72 10.52 4.56
CA GLY A 310 -9.63 10.06 3.19
C GLY A 310 -8.22 10.14 2.56
N ILE A 311 -7.17 10.23 3.38
CA ILE A 311 -5.79 10.22 2.92
C ILE A 311 -5.21 8.82 3.04
N ARG A 312 -4.94 8.20 1.90
CA ARG A 312 -4.29 6.90 1.81
C ARG A 312 -2.79 7.03 2.05
N LEU A 313 -2.26 6.14 2.86
CA LEU A 313 -0.83 6.08 3.12
C LEU A 313 -0.23 4.88 2.39
N TYR A 314 0.85 5.16 1.68
CA TYR A 314 1.72 4.18 1.04
C TYR A 314 3.13 4.30 1.61
N SER A 315 3.87 3.21 1.59
CA SER A 315 5.31 3.21 1.82
C SER A 315 5.98 2.36 0.76
N LYS A 316 6.87 2.96 -0.03
CA LYS A 316 7.55 2.30 -1.15
C LYS A 316 6.56 1.64 -2.13
N ASN A 317 5.51 2.36 -2.51
CA ASN A 317 4.42 1.93 -3.39
C ASN A 317 3.53 0.80 -2.83
N VAL A 318 3.70 0.41 -1.56
CA VAL A 318 2.85 -0.58 -0.89
C VAL A 318 1.81 0.13 -0.05
N PHE A 319 0.57 -0.26 -0.21
CA PHE A 319 -0.54 0.28 0.57
C PHE A 319 -0.42 -0.08 2.05
N ILE A 320 -0.58 0.91 2.91
CA ILE A 320 -0.52 0.78 4.37
C ILE A 320 -1.91 0.91 4.99
N MET A 321 -2.61 2.03 4.71
CA MET A 321 -3.94 2.28 5.26
C MET A 321 -4.75 3.26 4.42
N ASP A 322 -6.07 3.17 4.49
CA ASP A 322 -7.02 4.04 3.74
C ASP A 322 -7.20 5.42 4.37
N ASP A 323 -7.07 5.54 5.70
CA ASP A 323 -7.36 6.76 6.44
C ASP A 323 -6.27 7.06 7.46
N CYS A 324 -5.31 7.87 7.06
CA CYS A 324 -4.22 8.32 7.93
C CYS A 324 -4.59 9.66 8.58
N GLN A 325 -5.27 9.60 9.72
CA GLN A 325 -5.76 10.78 10.45
C GLN A 325 -4.64 11.71 10.95
N ASP A 326 -3.42 11.19 11.12
CA ASP A 326 -2.26 11.98 11.56
C ASP A 326 -1.73 12.96 10.49
N LEU A 327 -2.17 12.85 9.23
CA LEU A 327 -1.65 13.65 8.12
C LEU A 327 -2.35 14.99 7.95
N LEU A 328 -3.65 15.08 8.24
CA LEU A 328 -4.41 16.33 8.09
C LEU A 328 -5.30 16.59 9.31
N PRO A 329 -5.42 17.86 9.73
CA PRO A 329 -6.33 18.23 10.79
C PRO A 329 -7.79 18.11 10.33
N GLU A 330 -8.70 17.95 11.29
CA GLU A 330 -10.13 17.71 11.05
C GLU A 330 -10.79 18.75 10.13
N TYR A 331 -10.39 20.01 10.21
CA TYR A 331 -10.97 21.05 9.38
C TYR A 331 -10.62 20.93 7.88
N LEU A 332 -9.62 20.09 7.53
CA LEU A 332 -9.25 19.74 6.16
C LEU A 332 -9.76 18.36 5.73
N ARG A 333 -10.67 17.76 6.47
CA ARG A 333 -11.20 16.41 6.21
C ARG A 333 -11.86 16.22 4.84
N PHE A 334 -12.19 17.31 4.15
CA PHE A 334 -12.71 17.24 2.78
C PHE A 334 -11.65 16.83 1.75
N VAL A 335 -10.38 16.94 2.10
CA VAL A 335 -9.29 16.55 1.20
C VAL A 335 -9.19 15.04 1.11
N LYS A 336 -9.16 14.53 -0.11
CA LYS A 336 -8.86 13.14 -0.43
C LYS A 336 -7.49 13.06 -1.08
N GLY A 337 -6.87 11.91 -1.05
CA GLY A 337 -5.57 11.77 -1.72
C GLY A 337 -4.74 10.62 -1.20
N LEU A 338 -3.46 10.72 -1.52
CA LEU A 338 -2.46 9.74 -1.06
C LEU A 338 -1.14 10.42 -0.70
N VAL A 339 -0.42 9.74 0.16
CA VAL A 339 0.98 10.06 0.51
C VAL A 339 1.77 8.77 0.40
N ASP A 340 2.91 8.81 -0.27
CA ASP A 340 3.88 7.71 -0.33
C ASP A 340 5.23 8.19 0.20
N SER A 341 5.73 7.54 1.24
CA SER A 341 6.99 7.92 1.89
C SER A 341 7.81 6.70 2.33
N PRO A 342 9.08 6.64 1.94
CA PRO A 342 10.00 5.60 2.44
C PRO A 342 10.38 5.80 3.91
N ASP A 343 10.23 7.03 4.45
CA ASP A 343 10.68 7.42 5.79
C ASP A 343 9.64 7.14 6.87
N VAL A 344 8.43 6.75 6.48
CA VAL A 344 7.41 6.37 7.45
C VAL A 344 7.80 5.07 8.11
N SER A 345 8.08 5.15 9.42
CA SER A 345 8.37 3.96 10.22
C SER A 345 7.12 3.09 10.31
N LEU A 346 7.17 1.94 9.69
CA LEU A 346 6.14 0.93 9.79
C LEU A 346 6.35 0.15 11.08
N ASN A 347 5.29 -0.09 11.85
CA ASN A 347 5.31 -1.13 12.87
C ASN A 347 5.22 -2.53 12.21
N ILE A 348 5.30 -3.56 13.01
CA ILE A 348 5.33 -4.95 12.54
C ILE A 348 4.08 -5.29 11.72
N SER A 349 2.89 -4.79 12.13
CA SER A 349 1.61 -5.06 11.45
C SER A 349 1.35 -4.18 10.23
N ARG A 350 2.08 -3.09 10.08
CA ARG A 350 1.78 -2.02 9.11
C ARG A 350 0.34 -1.48 9.21
N GLU A 351 -0.40 -1.83 10.25
CA GLU A 351 -1.80 -1.41 10.45
C GLU A 351 -1.90 -0.23 11.42
N VAL A 352 -1.05 -0.18 12.44
CA VAL A 352 -1.08 0.87 13.46
C VAL A 352 0.22 1.66 13.40
N LEU A 353 0.13 2.88 12.91
CA LEU A 353 1.21 3.85 12.99
C LEU A 353 1.09 4.61 14.30
N GLN A 354 2.05 4.41 15.19
CA GLN A 354 2.20 5.32 16.32
C GLN A 354 2.67 6.68 15.80
N GLN A 355 2.22 7.77 16.41
CA GLN A 355 2.58 9.15 16.06
C GLN A 355 4.08 9.32 15.77
N SER A 356 4.47 9.22 14.49
CA SER A 356 5.85 9.32 14.08
C SER A 356 6.23 10.76 13.75
N LEU A 357 7.47 11.15 14.06
CA LEU A 357 7.98 12.49 13.70
C LEU A 357 7.93 12.75 12.19
N PRO A 358 8.25 11.77 11.30
CA PRO A 358 8.07 11.94 9.86
C PRO A 358 6.64 12.28 9.46
N LEU A 359 5.62 11.54 9.96
CA LEU A 359 4.22 11.82 9.65
C LEU A 359 3.79 13.23 10.07
N LYS A 360 4.18 13.68 11.26
CA LYS A 360 3.90 15.06 11.71
C LYS A 360 4.52 16.12 10.81
N LYS A 361 5.75 15.88 10.30
CA LYS A 361 6.41 16.79 9.35
C LYS A 361 5.70 16.80 8.01
N ILE A 362 5.36 15.62 7.49
CA ILE A 362 4.59 15.49 6.26
C ILE A 362 3.27 16.24 6.40
N GLY A 363 2.51 15.99 7.46
CA GLY A 363 1.21 16.63 7.71
C GLY A 363 1.30 18.15 7.69
N LYS A 364 2.27 18.75 8.39
CA LYS A 364 2.49 20.21 8.37
C LYS A 364 2.79 20.76 6.96
N ASN A 365 3.54 20.02 6.16
CA ASN A 365 3.84 20.42 4.80
C ASN A 365 2.60 20.34 3.89
N LEU A 366 1.80 19.28 4.04
CA LEU A 366 0.54 19.12 3.31
C LEU A 366 -0.44 20.23 3.67
N GLU A 367 -0.63 20.50 4.95
CA GLU A 367 -1.47 21.58 5.46
C GLU A 367 -1.04 22.93 4.87
N LYS A 368 0.25 23.25 4.94
CA LYS A 368 0.80 24.50 4.36
C LYS A 368 0.54 24.61 2.85
N SER A 369 0.70 23.51 2.12
CA SER A 369 0.45 23.45 0.67
C SER A 369 -1.03 23.66 0.35
N LEU A 370 -1.93 22.99 1.09
CA LEU A 370 -3.37 23.11 0.94
C LEU A 370 -3.86 24.54 1.22
N LEU A 371 -3.46 25.14 2.34
CA LEU A 371 -3.83 26.51 2.67
C LEU A 371 -3.33 27.48 1.60
N LYS A 372 -2.09 27.33 1.09
CA LYS A 372 -1.58 28.13 -0.01
C LYS A 372 -2.42 27.97 -1.29
N THR A 373 -2.86 26.78 -1.61
CA THR A 373 -3.71 26.52 -2.78
C THR A 373 -5.07 27.20 -2.62
N LEU A 374 -5.69 27.11 -1.44
CA LEU A 374 -6.94 27.80 -1.14
C LEU A 374 -6.81 29.33 -1.22
N GLU A 375 -5.71 29.89 -0.70
CA GLU A 375 -5.40 31.34 -0.83
C GLU A 375 -5.27 31.76 -2.29
N GLN A 376 -4.59 30.93 -3.11
CA GLN A 376 -4.46 31.22 -4.55
C GLN A 376 -5.79 31.13 -5.27
N MET A 377 -6.61 30.14 -4.95
CA MET A 377 -7.96 29.98 -5.51
C MET A 377 -8.84 31.19 -5.12
N CYS A 378 -8.83 31.57 -3.85
CA CYS A 378 -9.59 32.74 -3.36
C CYS A 378 -9.23 34.05 -4.08
N LYS A 379 -7.92 34.25 -4.38
CA LYS A 379 -7.41 35.49 -5.01
C LYS A 379 -7.52 35.48 -6.54
N LYS A 380 -7.36 34.33 -7.20
CA LYS A 380 -7.20 34.26 -8.66
C LYS A 380 -8.41 33.69 -9.38
N ASP A 381 -9.22 32.87 -8.70
CA ASP A 381 -10.40 32.21 -9.26
C ASP A 381 -11.54 32.22 -8.24
N ARG A 382 -12.07 33.43 -8.03
CA ARG A 382 -13.13 33.68 -7.04
C ARG A 382 -14.37 32.80 -7.25
N PRO A 383 -14.91 32.60 -8.47
CA PRO A 383 -16.07 31.75 -8.69
C PRO A 383 -15.84 30.29 -8.26
N LYS A 384 -14.63 29.76 -8.55
CA LYS A 384 -14.24 28.41 -8.12
C LYS A 384 -14.14 28.33 -6.60
N TYR A 385 -13.58 29.35 -5.97
CA TYR A 385 -13.46 29.42 -4.50
C TYR A 385 -14.83 29.53 -3.82
N GLU A 386 -15.78 30.26 -4.38
CA GLU A 386 -17.16 30.35 -3.86
C GLU A 386 -17.90 29.00 -3.97
N THR A 387 -17.66 28.23 -5.04
CA THR A 387 -18.16 26.86 -5.17
C THR A 387 -17.57 25.96 -4.08
N PHE A 388 -16.25 26.04 -3.87
CA PHE A 388 -15.57 25.35 -2.75
C PHE A 388 -16.16 25.76 -1.40
N TRP A 389 -16.37 27.04 -1.18
CA TRP A 389 -16.88 27.58 0.07
C TRP A 389 -18.29 27.10 0.41
N LYS A 390 -19.17 26.98 -0.59
CA LYS A 390 -20.53 26.45 -0.41
C LYS A 390 -20.50 25.02 0.12
N GLU A 391 -19.58 24.21 -0.38
CA GLU A 391 -19.46 22.81 0.00
C GLU A 391 -18.73 22.62 1.34
N TYR A 392 -17.59 23.27 1.53
CA TYR A 392 -16.63 22.98 2.60
C TYR A 392 -16.37 24.12 3.58
N GLY A 393 -16.99 25.26 3.39
CA GLY A 393 -16.74 26.45 4.21
C GLY A 393 -17.02 26.25 5.69
N LYS A 394 -18.00 25.41 6.07
CA LYS A 394 -18.26 25.08 7.46
C LYS A 394 -17.12 24.29 8.10
N ALA A 395 -16.52 23.34 7.36
CA ALA A 395 -15.37 22.59 7.83
C ALA A 395 -14.15 23.52 7.99
N LEU A 396 -13.86 24.37 7.00
CA LEU A 396 -12.75 25.31 7.06
C LEU A 396 -12.92 26.31 8.23
N LYS A 397 -14.14 26.78 8.52
CA LYS A 397 -14.44 27.64 9.68
C LYS A 397 -14.02 27.03 10.99
N SER A 398 -14.16 25.73 11.19
CA SER A 398 -13.80 25.07 12.45
C SER A 398 -12.30 25.18 12.74
N GLY A 399 -11.46 25.27 11.69
CA GLY A 399 -10.03 25.45 11.82
C GLY A 399 -9.62 26.73 12.54
N VAL A 400 -10.43 27.80 12.46
CA VAL A 400 -10.14 29.06 13.18
C VAL A 400 -10.15 28.86 14.71
N TYR A 401 -10.88 27.88 15.20
CA TYR A 401 -10.95 27.54 16.63
C TYR A 401 -9.97 26.46 17.03
N SER A 402 -9.69 25.50 16.14
CA SER A 402 -8.88 24.33 16.46
C SER A 402 -7.39 24.50 16.14
N ASP A 403 -7.04 25.36 15.16
CA ASP A 403 -5.67 25.60 14.72
C ASP A 403 -5.20 27.04 14.98
N PHE A 404 -4.64 27.25 16.15
CA PHE A 404 -4.09 28.57 16.53
C PHE A 404 -2.90 28.99 15.67
N SER A 405 -2.15 28.06 15.10
CA SER A 405 -0.95 28.34 14.30
C SER A 405 -1.30 28.96 12.94
N ASN A 406 -2.41 28.56 12.33
CA ASN A 406 -2.88 29.02 11.04
C ASN A 406 -4.08 29.95 11.13
N ARG A 407 -4.45 30.40 12.33
CA ARG A 407 -5.68 31.13 12.59
C ARG A 407 -5.86 32.36 11.69
N GLU A 408 -4.84 33.21 11.58
CA GLU A 408 -4.88 34.41 10.75
C GLU A 408 -5.09 34.05 9.26
N ARG A 409 -4.35 33.07 8.75
CA ARG A 409 -4.49 32.58 7.38
C ARG A 409 -5.90 32.05 7.10
N LEU A 410 -6.47 31.30 8.07
CA LEU A 410 -7.82 30.77 7.98
C LEU A 410 -8.87 31.86 7.99
N GLN A 411 -8.69 32.93 8.79
CA GLN A 411 -9.57 34.08 8.82
C GLN A 411 -9.66 34.79 7.48
N ASP A 412 -8.53 34.92 6.76
CA ASP A 412 -8.47 35.53 5.44
C ASP A 412 -9.17 34.72 4.34
N LEU A 413 -9.41 33.43 4.61
CA LEU A 413 -10.10 32.52 3.71
C LEU A 413 -11.61 32.47 3.94
N LEU A 414 -12.13 33.10 5.01
CA LEU A 414 -13.55 33.06 5.31
C LEU A 414 -14.33 33.99 4.38
N LEU A 415 -15.48 33.50 3.91
CA LEU A 415 -16.44 34.28 3.15
C LEU A 415 -17.71 34.56 3.97
N PHE A 416 -18.24 35.75 3.81
CA PHE A 416 -19.42 36.23 4.53
C PHE A 416 -20.40 36.91 3.58
N SER A 417 -21.70 36.69 3.80
CA SER A 417 -22.75 37.53 3.26
C SER A 417 -22.78 38.87 4.02
N THR A 418 -23.00 39.95 3.35
CA THR A 418 -23.07 41.29 3.96
C THR A 418 -24.36 41.98 3.57
N SER A 419 -24.78 43.03 4.33
CA SER A 419 -25.97 43.84 4.02
C SER A 419 -25.86 44.62 2.71
N ARG A 420 -24.69 44.63 2.09
CA ARG A 420 -24.47 45.38 0.82
C ARG A 420 -24.94 44.58 -0.40
N SER A 421 -24.78 43.24 -0.35
CA SER A 421 -25.22 42.35 -1.41
C SER A 421 -25.60 41.02 -0.79
N GLU A 422 -26.77 40.50 -1.14
CA GLU A 422 -27.22 39.17 -0.70
C GLU A 422 -26.55 38.08 -1.51
N ASP A 423 -26.16 38.35 -2.75
CA ASP A 423 -25.63 37.38 -3.70
C ASP A 423 -24.09 37.31 -3.72
N GLU A 424 -23.39 38.38 -3.30
CA GLU A 424 -21.93 38.42 -3.32
C GLU A 424 -21.33 38.13 -1.95
N LEU A 425 -20.54 37.07 -1.88
CA LEU A 425 -19.75 36.77 -0.69
C LEU A 425 -18.49 37.64 -0.64
N THR A 426 -18.08 38.08 0.55
CA THR A 426 -16.93 38.97 0.76
C THR A 426 -15.98 38.39 1.80
N THR A 427 -14.68 38.63 1.68
CA THR A 427 -13.69 38.33 2.71
C THR A 427 -13.66 39.45 3.77
N LEU A 428 -13.02 39.20 4.91
CA LEU A 428 -12.76 40.23 5.91
C LEU A 428 -11.84 41.32 5.34
N ALA A 429 -10.85 40.96 4.53
CA ALA A 429 -9.96 41.92 3.88
C ALA A 429 -10.73 42.84 2.92
N ASP A 430 -11.57 42.30 2.03
CA ASP A 430 -12.42 43.07 1.13
C ASP A 430 -13.40 44.00 1.90
N TYR A 431 -13.85 43.53 3.08
CA TYR A 431 -14.73 44.34 3.94
C TYR A 431 -13.98 45.53 4.53
N VAL A 432 -12.77 45.32 5.07
CA VAL A 432 -11.92 46.37 5.67
C VAL A 432 -11.52 47.41 4.65
N GLU A 433 -11.11 46.99 3.42
CA GLU A 433 -10.76 47.96 2.35
C GLU A 433 -11.90 48.92 1.98
N ARG A 434 -13.14 48.54 2.26
CA ARG A 434 -14.33 49.32 1.95
C ARG A 434 -14.85 50.13 3.13
N MET A 435 -14.22 50.02 4.30
CA MET A 435 -14.63 50.83 5.45
C MET A 435 -14.30 52.31 5.21
N PRO A 436 -15.21 53.22 5.54
CA PRO A 436 -14.86 54.67 5.56
C PRO A 436 -13.79 54.89 6.62
N GLU A 437 -12.86 55.82 6.34
CA GLU A 437 -11.83 56.27 7.28
C GLU A 437 -12.42 56.79 8.59
#